data_ba128ff1ffb9bfe42129948f6a6f44c0
#
_entry.id   ba128ff1ffb9bfe42129948f6a6f44c0
#
_cell.length_a   1.000
_cell.length_b   1.000
_cell.length_c   1.000
_cell.angle_alpha   90.00
_cell.angle_beta   90.00
_cell.angle_gamma   90.00
#
_symmetry.space_group_name_H-M   'P 1'
#
loop_
_entity.id
_entity.type
_entity.pdbx_description
1 polymer ?
#
loop_
_entity_poly.entity_id
_entity_poly.type
_entity_poly.pdbx_seq_one_letter_code
_entity_poly.pdbx_strand_id
1 'polypeptide(L)'
;MPSEFVFVPTPYSAELQEELAKALRARTEIISRKMNPKLWRMTDGVNRFAEANRADDPVLKRRKTVQTVLSVVLAAIGVFLLVTGLTEPRNTTLLAAGVIALVIAAARLLPRPDASMTRQFQRSASLLLKSLGGLDLSSKPKIRFTDEAMQIKTNQKSADFPYEKMETLVETPSLFLLTHSGSATVLQKKDLILGTPEEFLDFFRAHAACPCAKLTEE
;
A
#
# COMPACT_ATOMS: atom_id res chain seq x y z
N MET A 1 5.71 26.55 -20.55
CA MET A 1 5.49 25.15 -20.17
C MET A 1 4.89 24.45 -21.36
N PRO A 2 5.22 23.21 -21.67
CA PRO A 2 4.55 22.50 -22.74
C PRO A 2 3.05 22.40 -22.42
N SER A 3 2.20 22.68 -23.42
CA SER A 3 0.73 22.58 -23.29
C SER A 3 0.23 21.13 -23.41
N GLU A 4 1.14 20.19 -23.55
CA GLU A 4 0.82 18.78 -23.77
C GLU A 4 1.95 17.87 -23.27
N PHE A 5 1.55 16.73 -22.68
CA PHE A 5 2.46 15.66 -22.28
C PHE A 5 2.02 14.34 -22.91
N VAL A 6 2.97 13.57 -23.43
CA VAL A 6 2.69 12.32 -24.14
C VAL A 6 3.52 11.19 -23.58
N PHE A 7 2.83 10.13 -23.16
CA PHE A 7 3.42 8.86 -22.74
C PHE A 7 3.17 7.80 -23.82
N VAL A 8 4.21 7.04 -24.13
CA VAL A 8 4.12 5.86 -25.00
C VAL A 8 4.48 4.64 -24.17
N PRO A 9 3.48 3.90 -23.66
CA PRO A 9 3.73 2.78 -22.76
C PRO A 9 4.66 1.74 -23.35
N THR A 10 5.68 1.38 -22.58
CA THR A 10 6.59 0.27 -22.85
C THR A 10 6.28 -0.91 -21.93
N PRO A 11 6.78 -2.13 -22.23
CA PRO A 11 6.59 -3.28 -21.36
C PRO A 11 7.03 -3.01 -19.92
N TYR A 12 6.22 -3.45 -18.98
CA TYR A 12 6.50 -3.29 -17.57
C TYR A 12 7.49 -4.35 -17.09
N SER A 13 8.54 -3.94 -16.36
CA SER A 13 9.47 -4.87 -15.73
C SER A 13 8.95 -5.38 -14.39
N ALA A 14 9.40 -6.57 -13.97
CA ALA A 14 9.04 -7.10 -12.66
C ALA A 14 9.58 -6.25 -11.49
N GLU A 15 10.63 -5.49 -11.72
CA GLU A 15 11.25 -4.58 -10.73
C GLU A 15 10.29 -3.48 -10.26
N LEU A 16 9.36 -3.07 -11.12
CA LEU A 16 8.35 -2.06 -10.79
C LEU A 16 7.28 -2.59 -9.81
N GLN A 17 7.24 -3.90 -9.54
CA GLN A 17 6.21 -4.48 -8.66
C GLN A 17 6.28 -3.92 -7.24
N GLU A 18 7.48 -3.75 -6.70
CA GLU A 18 7.65 -3.24 -5.34
C GLU A 18 7.26 -1.76 -5.25
N GLU A 19 7.70 -0.95 -6.20
CA GLU A 19 7.31 0.47 -6.27
C GLU A 19 5.80 0.63 -6.45
N LEU A 20 5.20 -0.16 -7.33
CA LEU A 20 3.77 -0.15 -7.55
C LEU A 20 3.00 -0.59 -6.31
N ALA A 21 3.49 -1.56 -5.55
CA ALA A 21 2.89 -1.97 -4.28
C ALA A 21 2.94 -0.83 -3.24
N LYS A 22 4.06 -0.10 -3.15
CA LYS A 22 4.19 1.10 -2.31
C LYS A 22 3.23 2.20 -2.75
N ALA A 23 3.11 2.44 -4.06
CA ALA A 23 2.18 3.43 -4.62
C ALA A 23 0.71 3.08 -4.35
N LEU A 24 0.32 1.81 -4.49
CA LEU A 24 -1.04 1.33 -4.17
C LEU A 24 -1.36 1.49 -2.69
N ARG A 25 -0.39 1.23 -1.81
CA ARG A 25 -0.53 1.46 -0.36
C ARG A 25 -0.76 2.94 -0.07
N ALA A 26 0.07 3.83 -0.61
CA ALA A 26 -0.07 5.28 -0.43
C ALA A 26 -1.41 5.80 -0.96
N ARG A 27 -1.84 5.34 -2.14
CA ARG A 27 -3.17 5.64 -2.67
C ARG A 27 -4.28 5.24 -1.69
N THR A 28 -4.22 4.02 -1.18
CA THR A 28 -5.23 3.51 -0.24
C THR A 28 -5.27 4.34 1.04
N GLU A 29 -4.10 4.76 1.53
CA GLU A 29 -4.01 5.64 2.69
C GLU A 29 -4.64 7.00 2.42
N ILE A 30 -4.33 7.64 1.29
CA ILE A 30 -4.91 8.93 0.90
C ILE A 30 -6.44 8.86 0.86
N ILE A 31 -6.98 7.84 0.18
CA ILE A 31 -8.43 7.65 0.08
C ILE A 31 -9.04 7.39 1.46
N SER A 32 -8.41 6.54 2.28
CA SER A 32 -8.87 6.23 3.64
C SER A 32 -8.86 7.46 4.55
N ARG A 33 -7.81 8.31 4.45
CA ARG A 33 -7.74 9.58 5.19
C ARG A 33 -8.87 10.53 4.81
N LYS A 34 -9.21 10.59 3.52
CA LYS A 34 -10.34 11.40 3.02
C LYS A 34 -11.69 10.88 3.52
N MET A 35 -11.89 9.55 3.53
CA MET A 35 -13.14 8.93 3.94
C MET A 35 -13.34 8.91 5.46
N ASN A 36 -12.29 8.73 6.23
CA ASN A 36 -12.33 8.55 7.69
C ASN A 36 -11.36 9.48 8.45
N PRO A 37 -11.51 10.81 8.36
CA PRO A 37 -10.55 11.75 8.94
C PRO A 37 -10.46 11.67 10.47
N LYS A 38 -11.54 11.28 11.17
CA LYS A 38 -11.56 11.14 12.64
C LYS A 38 -10.69 9.97 13.11
N LEU A 39 -10.78 8.82 12.42
CA LEU A 39 -9.97 7.64 12.73
C LEU A 39 -8.49 7.92 12.52
N TRP A 40 -8.13 8.60 11.45
CA TRP A 40 -6.74 8.93 11.15
C TRP A 40 -6.14 9.93 12.14
N ARG A 41 -6.90 10.93 12.61
CA ARG A 41 -6.43 11.83 13.70
C ARG A 41 -6.09 11.05 14.96
N MET A 42 -6.89 10.05 15.32
CA MET A 42 -6.61 9.19 16.48
C MET A 42 -5.37 8.32 16.24
N THR A 43 -5.25 7.71 15.06
CA THR A 43 -4.09 6.89 14.67
C THR A 43 -2.80 7.71 14.63
N ASP A 44 -2.85 8.91 14.04
CA ASP A 44 -1.69 9.82 13.99
C ASP A 44 -1.27 10.26 15.41
N GLY A 45 -2.23 10.48 16.31
CA GLY A 45 -1.94 10.75 17.72
C GLY A 45 -1.20 9.60 18.42
N VAL A 46 -1.67 8.37 18.21
CA VAL A 46 -1.02 7.16 18.76
C VAL A 46 0.37 6.96 18.14
N ASN A 47 0.52 7.16 16.84
CA ASN A 47 1.82 7.03 16.16
C ASN A 47 2.83 8.05 16.65
N ARG A 48 2.45 9.34 16.79
CA ARG A 48 3.33 10.37 17.36
C ARG A 48 3.77 10.03 18.78
N PHE A 49 2.85 9.51 19.61
CA PHE A 49 3.19 9.07 20.96
C PHE A 49 4.14 7.87 20.93
N ALA A 50 3.93 6.93 20.02
CA ALA A 50 4.81 5.77 19.85
C ALA A 50 6.20 6.16 19.32
N GLU A 51 6.28 7.13 18.40
CA GLU A 51 7.55 7.66 17.87
C GLU A 51 8.32 8.44 18.93
N ALA A 52 7.65 9.30 19.71
CA ALA A 52 8.28 10.04 20.80
C ALA A 52 8.87 9.13 21.91
N ASN A 53 8.33 7.90 22.05
CA ASN A 53 8.78 6.91 23.01
C ASN A 53 9.56 5.75 22.34
N ARG A 54 10.09 5.95 21.12
CA ARG A 54 10.85 4.91 20.41
C ARG A 54 12.21 4.72 21.07
N ALA A 55 12.43 3.54 21.65
CA ALA A 55 13.73 3.16 22.20
C ALA A 55 14.70 2.81 21.04
N ASP A 56 16.01 3.00 21.28
CA ASP A 56 17.07 2.70 20.32
C ASP A 56 17.02 1.27 19.76
N ASP A 57 17.41 1.09 18.50
CA ASP A 57 17.32 -0.16 17.71
C ASP A 57 17.83 -1.44 18.42
N PRO A 58 18.97 -1.45 19.16
CA PRO A 58 19.44 -2.65 19.86
C PRO A 58 18.51 -3.07 21.00
N VAL A 59 17.88 -2.12 21.69
CA VAL A 59 16.91 -2.38 22.75
C VAL A 59 15.63 -2.97 22.16
N LEU A 60 15.20 -2.52 20.99
CA LEU A 60 14.02 -3.04 20.30
C LEU A 60 14.21 -4.50 19.83
N LYS A 61 15.40 -4.84 19.30
CA LYS A 61 15.73 -6.23 18.90
C LYS A 61 15.71 -7.16 20.12
N ARG A 62 16.36 -6.76 21.20
CA ARG A 62 16.37 -7.53 22.46
C ARG A 62 14.95 -7.68 23.02
N ARG A 63 14.15 -6.63 22.98
CA ARG A 63 12.75 -6.66 23.45
C ARG A 63 11.88 -7.60 22.60
N LYS A 64 12.06 -7.63 21.28
CA LYS A 64 11.37 -8.58 20.40
C LYS A 64 11.71 -10.03 20.73
N THR A 65 13.00 -10.34 20.92
CA THR A 65 13.44 -11.69 21.29
C THR A 65 12.87 -12.11 22.65
N VAL A 66 12.94 -11.25 23.65
CA VAL A 66 12.36 -11.51 24.98
C VAL A 66 10.85 -11.70 24.91
N GLN A 67 10.14 -10.88 24.10
CA GLN A 67 8.69 -11.05 23.92
C GLN A 67 8.33 -12.37 23.23
N THR A 68 9.12 -12.82 22.25
CA THR A 68 8.90 -14.10 21.58
C THR A 68 9.12 -15.26 22.54
N VAL A 69 10.23 -15.25 23.28
CA VAL A 69 10.52 -16.28 24.30
C VAL A 69 9.43 -16.32 25.36
N LEU A 70 9.00 -15.16 25.88
CA LEU A 70 7.94 -15.08 26.87
C LEU A 70 6.60 -15.62 26.32
N SER A 71 6.30 -15.38 25.04
CA SER A 71 5.08 -15.88 24.40
C SER A 71 5.11 -17.40 24.23
N VAL A 72 6.26 -17.98 23.90
CA VAL A 72 6.45 -19.42 23.81
C VAL A 72 6.30 -20.08 25.20
N VAL A 73 6.90 -19.48 26.23
CA VAL A 73 6.76 -19.96 27.61
C VAL A 73 5.29 -19.89 28.07
N LEU A 74 4.61 -18.79 27.76
CA LEU A 74 3.19 -18.60 28.08
C LEU A 74 2.31 -19.64 27.36
N ALA A 75 2.63 -19.97 26.10
CA ALA A 75 1.94 -21.02 25.34
C ALA A 75 2.15 -22.40 25.99
N ALA A 76 3.36 -22.73 26.40
CA ALA A 76 3.67 -24.00 27.07
C ALA A 76 2.92 -24.13 28.41
N ILE A 77 2.88 -23.05 29.18
CA ILE A 77 2.10 -23.01 30.44
C ILE A 77 0.60 -23.16 30.14
N GLY A 78 0.08 -22.49 29.10
CA GLY A 78 -1.32 -22.59 28.68
C GLY A 78 -1.71 -24.03 28.31
N VAL A 79 -0.87 -24.73 27.54
CA VAL A 79 -1.07 -26.14 27.19
C VAL A 79 -1.05 -27.02 28.46
N PHE A 80 -0.09 -26.83 29.35
CA PHE A 80 0.00 -27.58 30.60
C PHE A 80 -1.27 -27.40 31.46
N LEU A 81 -1.75 -26.17 31.63
CA LEU A 81 -2.97 -25.88 32.36
C LEU A 81 -4.22 -26.50 31.71
N LEU A 82 -4.29 -26.52 30.38
CA LEU A 82 -5.39 -27.18 29.68
C LEU A 82 -5.36 -28.70 29.91
N VAL A 83 -4.21 -29.34 29.75
CA VAL A 83 -4.08 -30.79 29.98
C VAL A 83 -4.47 -31.16 31.41
N THR A 84 -3.97 -30.38 32.40
CA THR A 84 -4.31 -30.63 33.83
C THR A 84 -5.78 -30.36 34.08
N GLY A 85 -6.38 -29.30 33.52
CA GLY A 85 -7.80 -28.99 33.68
C GLY A 85 -8.76 -29.99 33.01
N LEU A 86 -8.28 -30.72 31.98
CA LEU A 86 -9.04 -31.79 31.33
C LEU A 86 -8.98 -33.10 32.10
N THR A 87 -7.87 -33.36 32.81
CA THR A 87 -7.70 -34.57 33.63
C THR A 87 -8.44 -34.48 34.96
N GLU A 88 -8.67 -33.26 35.47
CA GLU A 88 -9.44 -33.01 36.72
C GLU A 88 -10.74 -32.23 36.38
N PRO A 89 -11.87 -32.92 36.13
CA PRO A 89 -13.10 -32.27 35.63
C PRO A 89 -13.76 -31.28 36.61
N ARG A 90 -13.25 -31.15 37.83
CA ARG A 90 -13.76 -30.26 38.87
C ARG A 90 -13.12 -28.86 38.85
N ASN A 91 -12.06 -28.62 38.05
CA ASN A 91 -11.29 -27.38 38.03
C ASN A 91 -11.50 -26.56 36.75
N THR A 92 -12.72 -26.04 36.55
CA THR A 92 -13.07 -25.16 35.43
C THR A 92 -12.21 -23.89 35.37
N THR A 93 -11.68 -23.42 36.49
CA THR A 93 -10.77 -22.27 36.58
C THR A 93 -9.43 -22.53 35.89
N LEU A 94 -8.87 -23.74 35.98
CA LEU A 94 -7.61 -24.09 35.28
C LEU A 94 -7.81 -24.16 33.77
N LEU A 95 -8.94 -24.68 33.31
CA LEU A 95 -9.33 -24.68 31.90
C LEU A 95 -9.43 -23.25 31.36
N ALA A 96 -10.17 -22.37 32.05
CA ALA A 96 -10.32 -20.99 31.68
C ALA A 96 -8.97 -20.24 31.60
N ALA A 97 -8.12 -20.43 32.61
CA ALA A 97 -6.78 -19.82 32.65
C ALA A 97 -5.90 -20.33 31.50
N GLY A 98 -5.94 -21.62 31.18
CA GLY A 98 -5.21 -22.21 30.06
C GLY A 98 -5.64 -21.65 28.70
N VAL A 99 -6.96 -21.52 28.47
CA VAL A 99 -7.51 -20.90 27.25
C VAL A 99 -7.07 -19.46 27.14
N ILE A 100 -7.19 -18.65 28.19
CA ILE A 100 -6.78 -17.24 28.18
C ILE A 100 -5.27 -17.11 27.89
N ALA A 101 -4.43 -17.93 28.52
CA ALA A 101 -2.99 -17.93 28.27
C ALA A 101 -2.65 -18.25 26.80
N LEU A 102 -3.32 -19.23 26.20
CA LEU A 102 -3.14 -19.58 24.78
C LEU A 102 -3.63 -18.48 23.84
N VAL A 103 -4.76 -17.85 24.12
CA VAL A 103 -5.28 -16.73 23.30
C VAL A 103 -4.29 -15.56 23.33
N ILE A 104 -3.75 -15.21 24.50
CA ILE A 104 -2.75 -14.13 24.64
C ILE A 104 -1.46 -14.51 23.90
N ALA A 105 -0.98 -15.75 24.02
CA ALA A 105 0.21 -16.23 23.33
C ALA A 105 0.01 -16.21 21.80
N ALA A 106 -1.13 -16.71 21.32
CA ALA A 106 -1.48 -16.69 19.90
C ALA A 106 -1.57 -15.26 19.34
N ALA A 107 -2.22 -14.34 20.06
CA ALA A 107 -2.34 -12.93 19.65
C ALA A 107 -0.97 -12.23 19.56
N ARG A 108 0.03 -12.66 20.32
CA ARG A 108 1.40 -12.14 20.27
C ARG A 108 2.28 -12.80 19.22
N LEU A 109 2.02 -14.07 18.89
CA LEU A 109 2.78 -14.84 17.89
C LEU A 109 2.23 -14.66 16.47
N LEU A 110 0.95 -14.28 16.32
CA LEU A 110 0.36 -13.99 15.02
C LEU A 110 1.12 -12.84 14.33
N PRO A 111 1.41 -13.00 13.04
CA PRO A 111 2.07 -11.94 12.26
C PRO A 111 1.23 -10.67 12.31
N ARG A 112 1.89 -9.56 12.60
CA ARG A 112 1.25 -8.24 12.64
C ARG A 112 0.55 -7.94 11.33
N PRO A 113 -0.58 -7.22 11.35
CA PRO A 113 -1.36 -6.87 10.15
C PRO A 113 -0.53 -6.20 9.05
N ASP A 114 0.57 -5.50 9.40
CA ASP A 114 1.46 -4.86 8.44
C ASP A 114 2.08 -5.82 7.41
N ALA A 115 2.52 -7.01 7.85
CA ALA A 115 3.09 -8.01 6.94
C ALA A 115 2.01 -8.61 6.01
N SER A 116 0.78 -8.74 6.50
CA SER A 116 -0.38 -9.19 5.70
C SER A 116 -0.78 -8.15 4.66
N MET A 117 -0.86 -6.88 5.05
CA MET A 117 -1.14 -5.75 4.16
C MET A 117 -0.10 -5.63 3.05
N THR A 118 1.18 -5.67 3.39
CA THR A 118 2.26 -5.60 2.39
C THR A 118 2.14 -6.70 1.34
N ARG A 119 1.86 -7.95 1.77
CA ARG A 119 1.63 -9.07 0.83
C ARG A 119 0.41 -8.86 -0.06
N GLN A 120 -0.65 -8.25 0.47
CA GLN A 120 -1.85 -7.95 -0.32
C GLN A 120 -1.55 -6.91 -1.40
N PHE A 121 -0.83 -5.83 -1.08
CA PHE A 121 -0.43 -4.82 -2.07
C PHE A 121 0.54 -5.39 -3.11
N GLN A 122 1.47 -6.25 -2.71
CA GLN A 122 2.36 -6.95 -3.65
C GLN A 122 1.58 -7.83 -4.62
N ARG A 123 0.56 -8.57 -4.14
CA ARG A 123 -0.33 -9.35 -5.01
C ARG A 123 -1.14 -8.47 -5.95
N SER A 124 -1.70 -7.37 -5.45
CA SER A 124 -2.45 -6.41 -6.27
C SER A 124 -1.57 -5.77 -7.34
N ALA A 125 -0.33 -5.40 -7.00
CA ALA A 125 0.65 -4.88 -7.94
C ALA A 125 1.00 -5.91 -9.03
N SER A 126 1.24 -7.17 -8.66
CA SER A 126 1.55 -8.23 -9.62
C SER A 126 0.38 -8.52 -10.57
N LEU A 127 -0.86 -8.52 -10.06
CA LEU A 127 -2.06 -8.69 -10.88
C LEU A 127 -2.25 -7.52 -11.84
N LEU A 128 -2.03 -6.29 -11.36
CA LEU A 128 -2.13 -5.09 -12.19
C LEU A 128 -1.07 -5.10 -13.30
N LEU A 129 0.20 -5.39 -12.98
CA LEU A 129 1.27 -5.52 -13.97
C LEU A 129 0.98 -6.63 -14.97
N LYS A 130 0.44 -7.77 -14.53
CA LYS A 130 0.05 -8.86 -15.42
C LYS A 130 -1.09 -8.44 -16.36
N SER A 131 -2.08 -7.72 -15.87
CA SER A 131 -3.18 -7.19 -16.70
C SER A 131 -2.67 -6.16 -17.71
N LEU A 132 -1.73 -5.29 -17.31
CA LEU A 132 -1.10 -4.31 -18.18
C LEU A 132 -0.15 -4.98 -19.20
N GLY A 133 0.55 -6.04 -18.81
CA GLY A 133 1.39 -6.84 -19.71
C GLY A 133 0.60 -7.60 -20.78
N GLY A 134 -0.68 -7.85 -20.53
CA GLY A 134 -1.61 -8.43 -21.52
C GLY A 134 -2.22 -7.39 -22.50
N LEU A 135 -1.94 -6.10 -22.30
CA LEU A 135 -2.34 -5.09 -23.28
C LEU A 135 -1.55 -5.28 -24.57
N ASP A 136 -2.28 -5.24 -25.68
CA ASP A 136 -1.66 -5.30 -27.00
C ASP A 136 -0.86 -4.01 -27.28
N LEU A 137 0.43 -4.06 -26.91
CA LEU A 137 1.36 -2.95 -27.18
C LEU A 137 1.69 -2.79 -28.66
N SER A 138 1.32 -3.78 -29.52
CA SER A 138 1.47 -3.67 -30.97
C SER A 138 0.60 -2.54 -31.53
N SER A 139 -0.50 -2.20 -30.84
CA SER A 139 -1.36 -1.07 -31.15
C SER A 139 -0.76 0.31 -30.79
N LYS A 140 0.47 0.35 -30.25
CA LYS A 140 1.18 1.57 -29.81
C LYS A 140 0.25 2.56 -29.09
N PRO A 141 -0.33 2.16 -27.95
CA PRO A 141 -1.20 3.05 -27.21
C PRO A 141 -0.46 4.34 -26.85
N LYS A 142 -1.12 5.47 -26.93
CA LYS A 142 -0.59 6.78 -26.51
C LYS A 142 -1.50 7.35 -25.45
N ILE A 143 -0.89 7.82 -24.38
CA ILE A 143 -1.58 8.53 -23.30
C ILE A 143 -1.13 9.98 -23.39
N ARG A 144 -2.07 10.86 -23.70
CA ARG A 144 -1.85 12.27 -23.93
C ARG A 144 -2.56 13.07 -22.84
N PHE A 145 -1.87 14.03 -22.26
CA PHE A 145 -2.43 15.00 -21.34
C PHE A 145 -2.45 16.36 -22.02
N THR A 146 -3.63 16.92 -22.18
CA THR A 146 -3.88 18.25 -22.75
C THR A 146 -4.47 19.16 -21.69
N ASP A 147 -4.67 20.44 -21.97
CA ASP A 147 -5.29 21.36 -21.02
C ASP A 147 -6.74 20.96 -20.63
N GLU A 148 -7.43 20.14 -21.43
CA GLU A 148 -8.82 19.76 -21.20
C GLU A 148 -8.97 18.41 -20.50
N ALA A 149 -8.18 17.40 -20.90
CA ALA A 149 -8.37 16.03 -20.46
C ALA A 149 -7.14 15.14 -20.68
N MET A 150 -7.10 14.02 -19.94
CA MET A 150 -6.26 12.88 -20.27
C MET A 150 -6.94 12.06 -21.37
N GLN A 151 -6.26 11.82 -22.46
CA GLN A 151 -6.72 11.03 -23.60
C GLN A 151 -5.92 9.73 -23.70
N ILE A 152 -6.61 8.61 -23.77
CA ILE A 152 -5.98 7.31 -24.04
C ILE A 152 -6.38 6.92 -25.46
N LYS A 153 -5.42 6.91 -26.38
CA LYS A 153 -5.63 6.55 -27.79
C LYS A 153 -4.95 5.23 -28.10
N THR A 154 -5.73 4.32 -28.67
CA THR A 154 -5.25 3.09 -29.31
C THR A 154 -5.66 3.13 -30.78
N ASN A 155 -5.16 2.21 -31.59
CA ASN A 155 -5.53 2.15 -33.01
C ASN A 155 -7.06 1.99 -33.26
N GLN A 156 -7.79 1.47 -32.25
CA GLN A 156 -9.20 1.12 -32.39
C GLN A 156 -10.14 1.99 -31.55
N LYS A 157 -9.63 2.59 -30.47
CA LYS A 157 -10.45 3.32 -29.50
C LYS A 157 -9.74 4.55 -28.99
N SER A 158 -10.51 5.60 -28.72
CA SER A 158 -10.09 6.76 -27.96
C SER A 158 -11.02 6.92 -26.77
N ALA A 159 -10.45 7.21 -25.61
CA ALA A 159 -11.19 7.52 -24.39
C ALA A 159 -10.60 8.78 -23.76
N ASP A 160 -11.48 9.71 -23.39
CA ASP A 160 -11.13 10.98 -22.77
C ASP A 160 -11.58 10.95 -21.30
N PHE A 161 -10.67 11.35 -20.42
CA PHE A 161 -10.89 11.40 -18.98
C PHE A 161 -10.66 12.83 -18.51
N PRO A 162 -11.73 13.58 -18.18
CA PRO A 162 -11.59 14.95 -17.67
C PRO A 162 -10.92 14.96 -16.31
N TYR A 163 -10.17 16.02 -16.01
CA TYR A 163 -9.40 16.15 -14.77
C TYR A 163 -10.26 16.12 -13.50
N GLU A 164 -11.52 16.48 -13.59
CA GLU A 164 -12.50 16.40 -12.50
C GLU A 164 -12.73 14.96 -11.99
N LYS A 165 -12.52 13.96 -12.86
CA LYS A 165 -12.67 12.54 -12.54
C LYS A 165 -11.39 11.92 -11.99
N MET A 166 -10.31 12.69 -11.87
CA MET A 166 -9.07 12.21 -11.28
C MET A 166 -9.21 12.15 -9.77
N GLU A 167 -8.80 11.03 -9.17
CA GLU A 167 -8.98 10.75 -7.76
C GLU A 167 -7.70 10.97 -6.96
N THR A 168 -6.58 10.42 -7.46
CA THR A 168 -5.26 10.56 -6.83
C THR A 168 -4.15 10.41 -7.86
N LEU A 169 -3.02 11.09 -7.61
CA LEU A 169 -1.76 10.85 -8.28
C LEU A 169 -0.70 10.48 -7.23
N VAL A 170 -0.04 9.35 -7.39
CA VAL A 170 1.10 8.95 -6.57
C VAL A 170 2.34 8.88 -7.44
N GLU A 171 3.34 9.69 -7.12
CA GLU A 171 4.64 9.70 -7.75
C GLU A 171 5.59 8.77 -6.98
N THR A 172 6.31 7.91 -7.71
CA THR A 172 7.45 7.15 -7.21
C THR A 172 8.70 7.51 -8.01
N PRO A 173 9.89 6.99 -7.67
CA PRO A 173 11.10 7.22 -8.45
C PRO A 173 10.96 6.91 -9.95
N SER A 174 10.31 5.80 -10.32
CA SER A 174 10.24 5.31 -11.70
C SER A 174 8.88 5.46 -12.37
N LEU A 175 7.79 5.70 -11.61
CA LEU A 175 6.44 5.72 -12.18
C LEU A 175 5.51 6.75 -11.52
N PHE A 176 4.41 7.04 -12.22
CA PHE A 176 3.22 7.69 -11.68
C PHE A 176 2.07 6.67 -11.65
N LEU A 177 1.40 6.56 -10.51
CA LEU A 177 0.13 5.84 -10.38
C LEU A 177 -1.01 6.85 -10.35
N LEU A 178 -1.74 6.94 -11.45
CA LEU A 178 -2.90 7.80 -11.58
C LEU A 178 -4.17 6.99 -11.38
N THR A 179 -5.09 7.51 -10.59
CA THR A 179 -6.41 6.88 -10.39
C THR A 179 -7.49 7.80 -10.90
N HIS A 180 -8.42 7.24 -11.65
CA HIS A 180 -9.55 7.95 -12.24
C HIS A 180 -10.76 7.01 -12.35
N SER A 181 -11.95 7.46 -11.99
CA SER A 181 -13.22 6.71 -12.11
C SER A 181 -13.12 5.25 -11.62
N GLY A 182 -12.41 5.03 -10.49
CA GLY A 182 -12.19 3.69 -9.94
C GLY A 182 -11.15 2.83 -10.64
N SER A 183 -10.60 3.29 -11.77
CA SER A 183 -9.53 2.61 -12.53
C SER A 183 -8.16 3.18 -12.17
N ALA A 184 -7.10 2.39 -12.40
CA ALA A 184 -5.73 2.81 -12.19
C ALA A 184 -4.94 2.77 -13.50
N THR A 185 -4.24 3.85 -13.80
CA THR A 185 -3.30 3.94 -14.93
C THR A 185 -1.89 4.08 -14.37
N VAL A 186 -0.99 3.22 -14.83
CA VAL A 186 0.44 3.25 -14.46
C VAL A 186 1.21 3.87 -15.61
N LEU A 187 1.93 4.95 -15.33
CA LEU A 187 2.76 5.67 -16.30
C LEU A 187 4.21 5.55 -15.86
N GLN A 188 5.05 4.91 -16.66
CA GLN A 188 6.49 4.88 -16.38
C GLN A 188 7.09 6.23 -16.79
N LYS A 189 7.95 6.82 -15.95
CA LYS A 189 8.59 8.11 -16.25
C LYS A 189 9.44 8.06 -17.52
N LYS A 190 10.05 6.91 -17.81
CA LYS A 190 10.82 6.68 -19.04
C LYS A 190 9.99 6.69 -20.32
N ASP A 191 8.67 6.49 -20.20
CA ASP A 191 7.73 6.45 -21.34
C ASP A 191 7.26 7.85 -21.75
N LEU A 192 7.63 8.88 -20.99
CA LEU A 192 7.34 10.28 -21.31
C LEU A 192 8.24 10.74 -22.47
N ILE A 193 7.63 11.06 -23.60
CA ILE A 193 8.34 11.47 -24.80
C ILE A 193 8.30 12.97 -25.06
N LEU A 194 7.43 13.70 -24.35
CA LEU A 194 7.30 15.14 -24.46
C LEU A 194 7.20 15.77 -23.07
N GLY A 195 8.14 16.65 -22.71
CA GLY A 195 8.29 17.28 -21.41
C GLY A 195 9.16 16.49 -20.45
N THR A 196 9.27 16.95 -19.20
CA THR A 196 9.96 16.27 -18.09
C THR A 196 8.96 15.76 -17.05
N PRO A 197 9.33 14.78 -16.23
CA PRO A 197 8.46 14.29 -15.14
C PRO A 197 8.04 15.39 -14.15
N GLU A 198 8.93 16.34 -13.86
CA GLU A 198 8.68 17.46 -12.96
C GLU A 198 7.67 18.44 -13.59
N GLU A 199 7.87 18.81 -14.85
CA GLU A 199 6.92 19.67 -15.59
C GLU A 199 5.54 19.01 -15.71
N PHE A 200 5.51 17.69 -15.94
CA PHE A 200 4.25 16.93 -15.95
C PHE A 200 3.52 16.99 -14.63
N LEU A 201 4.24 16.86 -13.52
CA LEU A 201 3.65 16.91 -12.18
C LEU A 201 3.06 18.28 -11.88
N ASP A 202 3.78 19.36 -12.23
CA ASP A 202 3.31 20.74 -12.04
C ASP A 202 2.10 21.05 -12.95
N PHE A 203 2.16 20.62 -14.20
CA PHE A 203 1.02 20.69 -15.13
C PHE A 203 -0.20 19.95 -14.56
N PHE A 204 -0.02 18.70 -14.12
CA PHE A 204 -1.11 17.90 -13.56
C PHE A 204 -1.74 18.54 -12.33
N ARG A 205 -0.93 19.08 -11.42
CA ARG A 205 -1.41 19.79 -10.23
C ARG A 205 -2.19 21.06 -10.56
N ALA A 206 -1.86 21.73 -11.64
CA ALA A 206 -2.57 22.91 -12.08
C ALA A 206 -3.97 22.60 -12.63
N HIS A 207 -4.15 21.42 -13.22
CA HIS A 207 -5.40 21.05 -13.91
C HIS A 207 -6.29 20.11 -13.09
N ALA A 208 -5.70 19.22 -12.25
CA ALA A 208 -6.43 18.24 -11.46
C ALA A 208 -6.47 18.63 -9.99
N ALA A 209 -7.67 18.87 -9.45
CA ALA A 209 -7.88 19.16 -8.04
C ALA A 209 -7.88 17.88 -7.17
N CYS A 210 -6.95 16.95 -7.43
CA CYS A 210 -6.84 15.70 -6.68
C CYS A 210 -5.57 15.66 -5.81
N PRO A 211 -5.58 14.86 -4.73
CA PRO A 211 -4.39 14.67 -3.90
C PRO A 211 -3.23 14.08 -4.69
N CYS A 212 -2.06 14.73 -4.59
CA CYS A 212 -0.81 14.25 -5.15
C CYS A 212 0.14 13.88 -4.01
N ALA A 213 0.70 12.66 -4.03
CA ALA A 213 1.70 12.21 -3.08
C ALA A 213 2.99 11.85 -3.80
N LYS A 214 4.13 12.16 -3.19
CA LYS A 214 5.46 11.79 -3.67
C LYS A 214 6.07 10.80 -2.68
N LEU A 215 6.48 9.65 -3.18
CA LEU A 215 7.24 8.64 -2.43
C LEU A 215 8.71 8.78 -2.82
N THR A 216 9.53 9.11 -1.85
CA THR A 216 10.99 9.07 -1.95
C THR A 216 11.49 7.67 -1.59
N GLU A 217 12.61 7.25 -2.16
CA GLU A 217 13.33 6.06 -1.69
C GLU A 217 13.82 6.31 -0.25
N GLU A 218 13.46 5.39 0.67
CA GLU A 218 14.07 5.28 2.00
C GLU A 218 15.26 4.32 1.94
#